data_2481c09f7a0971301ea3db03be8930a0
#
_entry.id   2481c09f7a0971301ea3db03be8930a0
#
_cell.length_a   1.000
_cell.length_b   1.000
_cell.length_c   1.000
_cell.angle_alpha   90.00
_cell.angle_beta   90.00
_cell.angle_gamma   90.00
#
_symmetry.space_group_name_H-M   'P 1'
#
loop_
_entity.id
_entity.type
_entity.pdbx_description
1 polymer ?
#
loop_
_entity_poly.entity_id
_entity_poly.type
_entity_poly.pdbx_seq_one_letter_code
_entity_poly.pdbx_strand_id
1 'polypeptide(L)'
;QDFINSHYVVFCTKDGVIKKTLLEQYSRPRQNGVNAITIREEDRVIEVRMTNGDNEIIIANRNGRAIRFHESTVRCMGRTATGVRGITLDEDGQDEVIGMVCVKDPETESIMVVSEQGYGKRSEIDDYRITNRGGKGVKTLNITEKTGKLVAIKTVTDENDLMIINKSGITIRLKVEDVRIMGRATQGVRLINLEKRNDQIGSVCKVESESEEETSVEEIVEGEDILTIEPLEDMNSEENNNEENNN
;
A
#
# COMPACT_ATOMS: atom_id res chain seq x y z
N GLN A 1 18.69 17.26 15.80
CA GLN A 1 19.81 17.33 14.82
C GLN A 1 20.30 15.95 14.41
N ASP A 2 20.37 15.00 15.34
CA ASP A 2 20.91 13.65 15.07
C ASP A 2 20.06 12.82 14.09
N PHE A 3 18.73 12.98 14.13
CA PHE A 3 17.82 12.30 13.23
C PHE A 3 18.08 12.65 11.75
N ILE A 4 18.26 13.93 11.43
CA ILE A 4 18.50 14.39 10.05
C ILE A 4 19.81 13.86 9.50
N ASN A 5 20.84 13.75 10.36
CA ASN A 5 22.18 13.32 9.96
C ASN A 5 22.33 11.79 9.86
N SER A 6 21.40 11.03 10.46
CA SER A 6 21.44 9.56 10.49
C SER A 6 20.45 8.89 9.53
N HIS A 7 19.59 9.67 8.87
CA HIS A 7 18.56 9.15 7.97
C HIS A 7 18.82 9.52 6.52
N TYR A 8 18.26 8.71 5.64
CA TYR A 8 18.39 8.86 4.20
C TYR A 8 17.01 8.88 3.54
N VAL A 9 16.94 9.50 2.40
CA VAL A 9 15.80 9.43 1.48
C VAL A 9 16.20 8.54 0.31
N VAL A 10 15.46 7.46 0.11
CA VAL A 10 15.66 6.51 -0.97
C VAL A 10 14.55 6.68 -2.00
N PHE A 11 14.94 6.88 -3.24
CA PHE A 11 14.05 7.03 -4.40
C PHE A 11 14.15 5.81 -5.29
N CYS A 12 13.04 5.37 -5.83
CA CYS A 12 12.99 4.36 -6.88
C CYS A 12 12.18 4.88 -8.06
N THR A 13 12.70 4.69 -9.28
CA THR A 13 12.03 5.12 -10.49
C THR A 13 11.38 3.95 -11.24
N LYS A 14 10.49 4.27 -12.16
CA LYS A 14 9.80 3.33 -13.05
C LYS A 14 10.80 2.44 -13.82
N ASP A 15 11.91 3.02 -14.29
CA ASP A 15 12.94 2.32 -15.07
C ASP A 15 13.94 1.54 -14.22
N GLY A 16 13.67 1.40 -12.91
CA GLY A 16 14.48 0.57 -12.01
C GLY A 16 15.75 1.24 -11.51
N VAL A 17 15.81 2.57 -11.56
CA VAL A 17 16.89 3.35 -10.94
C VAL A 17 16.60 3.56 -9.47
N ILE A 18 17.61 3.37 -8.63
CA ILE A 18 17.56 3.65 -7.19
C ILE A 18 18.58 4.73 -6.81
N LYS A 19 18.20 5.59 -5.89
CA LYS A 19 19.05 6.68 -5.38
C LYS A 19 18.88 6.80 -3.88
N LYS A 20 19.99 6.95 -3.15
CA LYS A 20 20.02 7.24 -1.71
C LYS A 20 20.71 8.58 -1.47
N THR A 21 20.05 9.47 -0.72
CA THR A 21 20.56 10.82 -0.39
C THR A 21 20.38 11.06 1.10
N LEU A 22 21.38 11.65 1.75
CA LEU A 22 21.29 12.01 3.17
C LEU A 22 20.13 12.99 3.40
N LEU A 23 19.30 12.76 4.41
CA LEU A 23 18.14 13.59 4.71
C LEU A 23 18.52 15.06 4.99
N GLU A 24 19.70 15.32 5.57
CA GLU A 24 20.23 16.67 5.82
C GLU A 24 20.23 17.54 4.55
N GLN A 25 20.46 16.96 3.36
CA GLN A 25 20.48 17.71 2.10
C GLN A 25 19.13 18.38 1.75
N TYR A 26 18.06 17.98 2.44
CA TYR A 26 16.71 18.54 2.28
C TYR A 26 16.27 19.43 3.45
N SER A 27 17.12 19.63 4.46
CA SER A 27 16.80 20.37 5.70
C SER A 27 16.54 21.87 5.50
N ARG A 28 17.05 22.44 4.41
CA ARG A 28 16.91 23.87 4.09
C ARG A 28 16.30 24.07 2.70
N PRO A 29 15.01 23.77 2.53
CA PRO A 29 14.35 24.02 1.27
C PRO A 29 14.21 25.52 1.02
N ARG A 30 14.35 25.92 -0.24
CA ARG A 30 14.03 27.29 -0.67
C ARG A 30 12.50 27.43 -0.82
N GLN A 31 11.99 28.66 -0.88
CA GLN A 31 10.56 28.91 -1.08
C GLN A 31 10.00 28.17 -2.32
N ASN A 32 10.78 28.07 -3.39
CA ASN A 32 10.41 27.37 -4.62
C ASN A 32 10.79 25.87 -4.60
N GLY A 33 11.15 25.32 -3.43
CA GLY A 33 11.60 23.94 -3.29
C GLY A 33 13.05 23.72 -3.72
N VAL A 34 13.46 22.47 -3.72
CA VAL A 34 14.78 22.02 -4.17
C VAL A 34 14.64 20.77 -5.03
N ASN A 35 15.49 20.63 -6.04
CA ASN A 35 15.53 19.41 -6.84
C ASN A 35 15.96 18.23 -5.96
N ALA A 36 15.15 17.18 -5.97
CA ALA A 36 15.40 15.99 -5.18
C ALA A 36 16.16 14.90 -5.94
N ILE A 37 15.98 14.83 -7.23
CA ILE A 37 16.57 13.82 -8.14
C ILE A 37 16.59 14.37 -9.56
N THR A 38 17.57 13.97 -10.37
CA THR A 38 17.53 14.13 -11.83
C THR A 38 16.92 12.87 -12.44
N ILE A 39 15.76 13.01 -13.07
CA ILE A 39 15.02 11.93 -13.72
C ILE A 39 15.43 11.88 -15.19
N ARG A 40 15.58 10.67 -15.75
CA ARG A 40 15.79 10.46 -17.19
C ARG A 40 14.53 10.80 -17.98
N GLU A 41 14.68 11.06 -19.26
CA GLU A 41 13.56 11.25 -20.17
C GLU A 41 12.61 10.04 -20.13
N GLU A 42 11.31 10.28 -20.08
CA GLU A 42 10.23 9.27 -19.96
C GLU A 42 10.22 8.42 -18.66
N ASP A 43 11.21 8.57 -17.78
CA ASP A 43 11.21 7.92 -16.46
C ASP A 43 10.41 8.75 -15.43
N ARG A 44 10.02 8.15 -14.32
CA ARG A 44 9.31 8.82 -13.22
C ARG A 44 9.64 8.18 -11.88
N VAL A 45 9.55 8.95 -10.82
CA VAL A 45 9.64 8.41 -9.45
C VAL A 45 8.37 7.62 -9.14
N ILE A 46 8.54 6.37 -8.71
CA ILE A 46 7.47 5.47 -8.31
C ILE A 46 7.30 5.46 -6.80
N GLU A 47 8.41 5.46 -6.07
CA GLU A 47 8.38 5.32 -4.63
C GLU A 47 9.50 6.13 -3.98
N VAL A 48 9.20 6.67 -2.79
CA VAL A 48 10.16 7.36 -1.94
C VAL A 48 10.01 6.85 -0.51
N ARG A 49 11.10 6.45 0.11
CA ARG A 49 11.13 5.96 1.49
C ARG A 49 12.24 6.63 2.29
N MET A 50 11.99 6.83 3.55
CA MET A 50 13.01 7.22 4.50
C MET A 50 13.60 5.97 5.17
N THR A 51 14.94 5.92 5.28
CA THR A 51 15.68 4.80 5.86
C THR A 51 16.71 5.30 6.87
N ASN A 52 17.20 4.42 7.71
CA ASN A 52 18.23 4.72 8.73
C ASN A 52 19.65 4.31 8.33
N GLY A 53 19.83 3.79 7.10
CA GLY A 53 21.13 3.33 6.61
C GLY A 53 21.35 1.81 6.72
N ASP A 54 20.47 1.11 7.42
CA ASP A 54 20.58 -0.32 7.72
C ASP A 54 19.32 -1.11 7.32
N ASN A 55 18.59 -0.63 6.33
CA ASN A 55 17.39 -1.30 5.87
C ASN A 55 17.69 -2.24 4.69
N GLU A 56 16.89 -3.28 4.57
CA GLU A 56 16.79 -4.07 3.37
C GLU A 56 15.73 -3.49 2.44
N ILE A 57 16.03 -3.48 1.16
CA ILE A 57 15.16 -2.92 0.12
C ILE A 57 14.71 -4.05 -0.79
N ILE A 58 13.42 -4.07 -1.11
CA ILE A 58 12.86 -4.95 -2.12
C ILE A 58 12.20 -4.10 -3.20
N ILE A 59 12.63 -4.29 -4.45
CA ILE A 59 12.05 -3.65 -5.65
C ILE A 59 11.35 -4.73 -6.46
N ALA A 60 10.09 -4.48 -6.85
CA ALA A 60 9.34 -5.40 -7.70
C ALA A 60 8.99 -4.77 -9.05
N ASN A 61 9.00 -5.60 -10.10
CA ASN A 61 8.61 -5.22 -11.44
C ASN A 61 7.26 -5.82 -11.87
N ARG A 62 6.72 -5.27 -12.92
CA ARG A 62 5.41 -5.63 -13.50
C ARG A 62 5.35 -7.08 -13.98
N ASN A 63 6.47 -7.63 -14.44
CA ASN A 63 6.58 -9.01 -14.90
C ASN A 63 6.70 -10.05 -13.77
N GLY A 64 6.46 -9.62 -12.51
CA GLY A 64 6.34 -10.53 -11.37
C GLY A 64 7.67 -10.99 -10.79
N ARG A 65 8.72 -10.18 -10.93
CA ARG A 65 10.02 -10.41 -10.28
C ARG A 65 10.26 -9.38 -9.18
N ALA A 66 11.05 -9.76 -8.18
CA ALA A 66 11.49 -8.86 -7.12
C ALA A 66 12.95 -9.14 -6.77
N ILE A 67 13.68 -8.09 -6.40
CA ILE A 67 15.08 -8.17 -5.95
C ILE A 67 15.17 -7.62 -4.52
N ARG A 68 15.81 -8.38 -3.62
CA ARG A 68 16.13 -7.97 -2.24
C ARG A 68 17.62 -7.71 -2.11
N PHE A 69 17.99 -6.57 -1.56
CA PHE A 69 19.36 -6.20 -1.27
C PHE A 69 19.44 -5.22 -0.08
N HIS A 70 20.59 -5.20 0.58
CA HIS A 70 20.85 -4.27 1.67
C HIS A 70 21.14 -2.86 1.12
N GLU A 71 20.58 -1.81 1.75
CA GLU A 71 20.73 -0.43 1.28
C GLU A 71 22.16 0.10 1.28
N SER A 72 23.08 -0.54 2.01
CA SER A 72 24.52 -0.21 1.98
C SER A 72 25.15 -0.41 0.58
N THR A 73 24.54 -1.27 -0.26
CA THR A 73 24.98 -1.46 -1.66
C THR A 73 24.67 -0.25 -2.55
N VAL A 74 23.81 0.68 -2.06
CA VAL A 74 23.50 1.94 -2.71
C VAL A 74 24.33 3.03 -2.06
N ARG A 75 25.34 3.53 -2.74
CA ARG A 75 26.14 4.63 -2.24
C ARG A 75 25.28 5.88 -2.01
N CYS A 76 25.58 6.65 -0.98
CA CYS A 76 24.99 7.96 -0.77
C CYS A 76 25.39 8.94 -1.88
N MET A 77 24.42 9.69 -2.42
CA MET A 77 24.60 10.60 -3.55
C MET A 77 23.96 11.95 -3.25
N GLY A 78 24.44 12.99 -3.93
CA GLY A 78 23.84 14.34 -3.85
C GLY A 78 22.43 14.39 -4.44
N ARG A 79 21.67 15.45 -4.10
CA ARG A 79 20.28 15.67 -4.53
C ARG A 79 20.07 15.58 -6.04
N THR A 80 20.99 16.15 -6.83
CA THR A 80 20.87 16.23 -8.29
C THR A 80 21.38 14.98 -9.03
N ALA A 81 21.83 13.95 -8.32
CA ALA A 81 22.22 12.70 -8.97
C ALA A 81 21.01 11.96 -9.54
N THR A 82 21.18 11.25 -10.64
CA THR A 82 20.15 10.38 -11.22
C THR A 82 19.96 9.10 -10.42
N GLY A 83 21.03 8.53 -9.89
CA GLY A 83 21.02 7.26 -9.19
C GLY A 83 21.79 6.17 -9.91
N VAL A 84 21.57 4.94 -9.48
CA VAL A 84 22.20 3.72 -9.99
C VAL A 84 21.14 2.66 -10.27
N ARG A 85 21.51 1.62 -11.04
CA ARG A 85 20.58 0.51 -11.32
C ARG A 85 20.23 -0.23 -10.03
N GLY A 86 18.93 -0.26 -9.69
CA GLY A 86 18.37 -1.03 -8.58
C GLY A 86 17.98 -2.44 -9.00
N ILE A 87 17.26 -2.56 -10.10
CA ILE A 87 16.81 -3.82 -10.72
C ILE A 87 17.05 -3.76 -12.23
N THR A 88 17.27 -4.91 -12.85
CA THR A 88 17.25 -5.05 -14.32
C THR A 88 15.86 -5.51 -14.75
N LEU A 89 15.22 -4.73 -15.58
CA LEU A 89 13.91 -5.02 -16.18
C LEU A 89 14.07 -5.96 -17.38
N ASP A 90 12.99 -6.61 -17.79
CA ASP A 90 12.96 -7.40 -19.01
C ASP A 90 13.00 -6.48 -20.25
N GLU A 91 13.60 -6.98 -21.35
CA GLU A 91 13.83 -6.20 -22.58
C GLU A 91 12.60 -6.13 -23.51
N ASP A 92 11.44 -6.57 -23.05
CA ASP A 92 10.19 -6.56 -23.82
C ASP A 92 9.59 -5.15 -24.01
N GLY A 93 10.19 -4.12 -23.39
CA GLY A 93 9.74 -2.73 -23.43
C GLY A 93 8.43 -2.45 -22.68
N GLN A 94 7.86 -3.45 -22.03
CA GLN A 94 6.61 -3.34 -21.26
C GLN A 94 6.82 -3.52 -19.76
N ASP A 95 8.03 -3.92 -19.34
CA ASP A 95 8.36 -4.11 -17.94
C ASP A 95 8.70 -2.79 -17.27
N GLU A 96 8.23 -2.61 -16.08
CA GLU A 96 8.46 -1.42 -15.25
C GLU A 96 8.47 -1.78 -13.77
N VAL A 97 9.13 -0.97 -12.97
CA VAL A 97 9.01 -1.07 -11.51
C VAL A 97 7.61 -0.66 -11.09
N ILE A 98 6.96 -1.50 -10.25
CA ILE A 98 5.62 -1.21 -9.71
C ILE A 98 5.67 -0.77 -8.25
N GLY A 99 6.78 -0.92 -7.57
CA GLY A 99 6.93 -0.50 -6.19
C GLY A 99 8.28 -0.88 -5.58
N MET A 100 8.59 -0.19 -4.50
CA MET A 100 9.74 -0.44 -3.64
C MET A 100 9.28 -0.46 -2.19
N VAL A 101 9.73 -1.43 -1.42
CA VAL A 101 9.49 -1.50 0.02
C VAL A 101 10.80 -1.55 0.77
N CYS A 102 10.81 -1.01 1.98
CA CYS A 102 11.90 -1.14 2.94
C CYS A 102 11.44 -2.07 4.06
N VAL A 103 12.15 -3.14 4.27
CA VAL A 103 11.90 -4.10 5.33
C VAL A 103 12.45 -3.51 6.63
N LYS A 104 11.62 -3.42 7.65
CA LYS A 104 12.01 -2.93 8.98
C LYS A 104 12.34 -4.08 9.91
N ASP A 105 11.51 -5.10 9.88
CA ASP A 105 11.64 -6.28 10.72
C ASP A 105 11.29 -7.55 9.90
N PRO A 106 12.31 -8.31 9.47
CA PRO A 106 12.08 -9.52 8.68
C PRO A 106 11.31 -10.63 9.39
N GLU A 107 11.26 -10.61 10.73
CA GLU A 107 10.60 -11.65 11.52
C GLU A 107 9.08 -11.43 11.64
N THR A 108 8.64 -10.17 11.62
CA THR A 108 7.22 -9.82 11.81
C THR A 108 6.54 -9.38 10.52
N GLU A 109 7.28 -8.91 9.54
CA GLU A 109 6.75 -8.45 8.26
C GLU A 109 6.71 -9.58 7.21
N SER A 110 5.76 -9.50 6.32
CA SER A 110 5.66 -10.35 5.12
C SER A 110 5.49 -9.48 3.86
N ILE A 111 5.78 -10.07 2.71
CA ILE A 111 5.61 -9.40 1.41
C ILE A 111 4.24 -9.74 0.84
N MET A 112 3.41 -8.73 0.73
CA MET A 112 2.13 -8.79 0.04
C MET A 112 2.28 -8.31 -1.39
N VAL A 113 1.81 -9.11 -2.36
CA VAL A 113 1.77 -8.76 -3.78
C VAL A 113 0.36 -8.91 -4.32
N VAL A 114 -0.03 -8.00 -5.21
CA VAL A 114 -1.35 -7.99 -5.86
C VAL A 114 -1.19 -7.78 -7.37
N SER A 115 -1.96 -8.49 -8.16
CA SER A 115 -1.95 -8.45 -9.62
C SER A 115 -3.20 -7.81 -10.22
N GLU A 116 -3.14 -7.46 -11.50
CA GLU A 116 -4.20 -6.76 -12.26
C GLU A 116 -5.57 -7.45 -12.16
N GLN A 117 -5.59 -8.78 -12.18
CA GLN A 117 -6.84 -9.56 -12.18
C GLN A 117 -7.33 -9.92 -10.77
N GLY A 118 -6.82 -9.22 -9.74
CA GLY A 118 -7.28 -9.39 -8.37
C GLY A 118 -6.74 -10.63 -7.66
N TYR A 119 -5.65 -11.22 -8.15
CA TYR A 119 -4.90 -12.26 -7.43
C TYR A 119 -3.83 -11.63 -6.56
N GLY A 120 -3.59 -12.24 -5.43
CA GLY A 120 -2.54 -11.79 -4.52
C GLY A 120 -2.15 -12.87 -3.53
N LYS A 121 -1.11 -12.61 -2.78
CA LYS A 121 -0.60 -13.49 -1.73
C LYS A 121 0.36 -12.77 -0.81
N ARG A 122 0.57 -13.38 0.34
CA ARG A 122 1.68 -13.06 1.24
C ARG A 122 2.81 -14.07 1.03
N SER A 123 4.04 -13.64 1.21
CA SER A 123 5.22 -14.52 1.24
C SER A 123 6.14 -14.05 2.34
N GLU A 124 6.86 -15.01 2.96
CA GLU A 124 7.89 -14.70 3.94
C GLU A 124 9.00 -13.85 3.29
N ILE A 125 9.57 -12.93 4.05
CA ILE A 125 10.69 -12.11 3.58
C ILE A 125 11.89 -12.99 3.25
N ASP A 126 12.12 -14.07 3.99
CA ASP A 126 13.23 -15.00 3.78
C ASP A 126 13.12 -15.85 2.51
N ASP A 127 11.95 -15.94 1.91
CA ASP A 127 11.78 -16.48 0.56
C ASP A 127 12.59 -15.68 -0.50
N TYR A 128 12.90 -14.40 -0.21
CA TYR A 128 13.65 -13.51 -1.07
C TYR A 128 15.11 -13.46 -0.62
N ARG A 129 16.00 -14.19 -1.31
CA ARG A 129 17.42 -14.16 -1.01
C ARG A 129 18.01 -12.75 -1.13
N ILE A 130 18.85 -12.37 -0.20
CA ILE A 130 19.62 -11.11 -0.29
C ILE A 130 20.66 -11.25 -1.39
N THR A 131 20.70 -10.28 -2.29
CA THR A 131 21.65 -10.23 -3.42
C THR A 131 22.25 -8.84 -3.56
N ASN A 132 23.16 -8.66 -4.50
CA ASN A 132 23.56 -7.32 -4.91
C ASN A 132 22.45 -6.67 -5.75
N ARG A 133 22.30 -5.33 -5.63
CA ARG A 133 21.39 -4.56 -6.49
C ARG A 133 21.71 -4.73 -7.98
N GLY A 134 20.78 -4.43 -8.84
CA GLY A 134 20.96 -4.37 -10.29
C GLY A 134 20.77 -5.69 -11.01
N GLY A 135 20.51 -6.79 -10.31
CA GLY A 135 20.14 -8.08 -10.92
C GLY A 135 18.67 -8.11 -11.40
N LYS A 136 18.28 -9.20 -12.07
CA LYS A 136 16.90 -9.44 -12.53
C LYS A 136 15.94 -9.84 -11.38
N GLY A 137 16.47 -10.16 -10.19
CA GLY A 137 15.68 -10.64 -9.07
C GLY A 137 15.15 -12.07 -9.24
N VAL A 138 14.25 -12.45 -8.34
CA VAL A 138 13.59 -13.76 -8.29
C VAL A 138 12.10 -13.60 -8.58
N LYS A 139 11.45 -14.68 -8.99
CA LYS A 139 9.99 -14.68 -9.22
C LYS A 139 9.26 -14.41 -7.90
N THR A 140 8.40 -13.40 -7.86
CA THR A 140 7.56 -13.05 -6.70
C THR A 140 6.09 -13.40 -6.91
N LEU A 141 5.64 -13.47 -8.16
CA LEU A 141 4.32 -13.97 -8.54
C LEU A 141 4.44 -14.72 -9.85
N ASN A 142 3.74 -15.84 -9.99
CA ASN A 142 3.64 -16.53 -11.27
C ASN A 142 2.61 -15.80 -12.16
N ILE A 143 3.12 -15.00 -13.09
CA ILE A 143 2.30 -14.25 -14.04
C ILE A 143 1.73 -15.19 -15.09
N THR A 144 0.41 -15.17 -15.28
CA THR A 144 -0.35 -15.90 -16.27
C THR A 144 -1.46 -15.00 -16.82
N GLU A 145 -2.15 -15.41 -17.87
CA GLU A 145 -3.34 -14.68 -18.36
C GLU A 145 -4.39 -14.50 -17.25
N LYS A 146 -4.51 -15.50 -16.37
CA LYS A 146 -5.46 -15.49 -15.26
C LYS A 146 -5.12 -14.47 -14.18
N THR A 147 -3.84 -14.29 -13.85
CA THR A 147 -3.41 -13.35 -12.82
C THR A 147 -3.26 -11.93 -13.36
N GLY A 148 -2.92 -11.79 -14.62
CA GLY A 148 -2.44 -10.52 -15.17
C GLY A 148 -1.08 -10.13 -14.59
N LYS A 149 -0.63 -8.95 -14.91
CA LYS A 149 0.67 -8.39 -14.46
C LYS A 149 0.61 -7.97 -12.99
N LEU A 150 1.77 -7.82 -12.36
CA LEU A 150 1.88 -7.32 -10.98
C LEU A 150 1.56 -5.82 -10.94
N VAL A 151 0.79 -5.40 -9.94
CA VAL A 151 0.37 -3.99 -9.74
C VAL A 151 0.94 -3.41 -8.47
N ALA A 152 1.04 -4.18 -7.39
CA ALA A 152 1.47 -3.67 -6.10
C ALA A 152 2.34 -4.66 -5.33
N ILE A 153 3.27 -4.08 -4.55
CA ILE A 153 4.03 -4.77 -3.50
C ILE A 153 3.98 -3.92 -2.23
N LYS A 154 3.74 -4.55 -1.08
CA LYS A 154 3.72 -3.93 0.25
C LYS A 154 4.39 -4.84 1.28
N THR A 155 5.04 -4.26 2.29
CA THR A 155 5.34 -4.96 3.54
C THR A 155 4.13 -4.85 4.45
N VAL A 156 3.70 -5.96 5.02
CA VAL A 156 2.50 -6.05 5.86
C VAL A 156 2.75 -6.93 7.07
N THR A 157 1.98 -6.68 8.13
CA THR A 157 1.84 -7.55 9.32
C THR A 157 0.39 -8.02 9.42
N ASP A 158 0.09 -8.91 10.34
CA ASP A 158 -1.29 -9.37 10.59
C ASP A 158 -2.21 -8.25 11.09
N GLU A 159 -1.64 -7.19 11.69
CA GLU A 159 -2.36 -6.01 12.19
C GLU A 159 -2.71 -4.99 11.09
N ASN A 160 -2.49 -5.32 9.85
CA ASN A 160 -2.78 -4.41 8.75
C ASN A 160 -4.01 -4.86 7.96
N ASP A 161 -4.67 -3.89 7.34
CA ASP A 161 -5.67 -4.11 6.32
C ASP A 161 -5.16 -3.62 4.96
N LEU A 162 -5.78 -4.12 3.90
CA LEU A 162 -5.54 -3.66 2.54
C LEU A 162 -6.80 -3.00 2.00
N MET A 163 -6.62 -1.78 1.49
CA MET A 163 -7.59 -1.11 0.63
C MET A 163 -7.21 -1.39 -0.82
N ILE A 164 -8.03 -2.13 -1.53
CA ILE A 164 -7.86 -2.45 -2.95
C ILE A 164 -8.87 -1.66 -3.76
N ILE A 165 -8.39 -0.86 -4.71
CA ILE A 165 -9.19 0.00 -5.55
C ILE A 165 -9.05 -0.47 -6.99
N ASN A 166 -10.16 -0.78 -7.66
CA ASN A 166 -10.16 -1.14 -9.07
C ASN A 166 -10.21 0.11 -9.98
N LYS A 167 -10.01 -0.06 -11.28
CA LYS A 167 -10.00 1.05 -12.24
C LYS A 167 -11.37 1.73 -12.37
N SER A 168 -12.47 1.04 -12.07
CA SER A 168 -13.82 1.63 -12.06
C SER A 168 -14.15 2.39 -10.77
N GLY A 169 -13.22 2.44 -9.80
CA GLY A 169 -13.38 3.20 -8.55
C GLY A 169 -14.04 2.42 -7.41
N ILE A 170 -14.29 1.12 -7.57
CA ILE A 170 -14.80 0.30 -6.47
C ILE A 170 -13.65 -0.01 -5.52
N THR A 171 -13.90 0.24 -4.24
CA THR A 171 -12.93 -0.01 -3.18
C THR A 171 -13.41 -1.16 -2.31
N ILE A 172 -12.51 -2.06 -1.98
CA ILE A 172 -12.72 -3.10 -0.96
C ILE A 172 -11.64 -3.00 0.11
N ARG A 173 -12.01 -3.32 1.33
CA ARG A 173 -11.12 -3.49 2.47
C ARG A 173 -11.08 -4.96 2.83
N LEU A 174 -9.91 -5.50 3.06
CA LEU A 174 -9.71 -6.87 3.54
C LEU A 174 -8.60 -6.91 4.58
N LYS A 175 -8.74 -7.78 5.57
CA LYS A 175 -7.73 -8.02 6.59
C LYS A 175 -6.56 -8.79 5.99
N VAL A 176 -5.34 -8.39 6.33
CA VAL A 176 -4.12 -9.09 5.88
C VAL A 176 -4.04 -10.48 6.50
N GLU A 177 -4.49 -10.66 7.74
CA GLU A 177 -4.52 -11.96 8.43
C GLU A 177 -5.29 -13.04 7.66
N ASP A 178 -6.33 -12.67 6.90
CA ASP A 178 -7.13 -13.58 6.08
C ASP A 178 -6.37 -14.07 4.82
N VAL A 179 -5.29 -13.39 4.47
CA VAL A 179 -4.46 -13.77 3.32
C VAL A 179 -3.34 -14.69 3.79
N ARG A 180 -3.47 -15.97 3.50
CA ARG A 180 -2.46 -16.95 3.92
C ARG A 180 -1.10 -16.71 3.26
N ILE A 181 -0.06 -17.08 4.00
CA ILE A 181 1.32 -17.06 3.54
C ILE A 181 1.56 -18.21 2.56
N MET A 182 2.23 -17.93 1.46
CA MET A 182 2.48 -18.88 0.38
C MET A 182 3.87 -18.63 -0.23
N GLY A 183 4.48 -19.68 -0.75
CA GLY A 183 5.77 -19.55 -1.44
C GLY A 183 5.75 -18.52 -2.58
N ARG A 184 6.84 -17.74 -2.72
CA ARG A 184 6.96 -16.59 -3.62
C ARG A 184 6.65 -16.87 -5.10
N ALA A 185 6.88 -18.07 -5.60
CA ALA A 185 6.71 -18.43 -7.01
C ALA A 185 5.30 -18.91 -7.40
N THR A 186 4.33 -18.88 -6.47
CA THR A 186 2.94 -19.32 -6.71
C THR A 186 2.12 -18.23 -7.42
N GLN A 187 0.94 -18.60 -7.92
CA GLN A 187 -0.03 -17.65 -8.50
C GLN A 187 -0.79 -16.83 -7.45
N GLY A 188 -0.75 -17.26 -6.19
CA GLY A 188 -1.56 -16.66 -5.14
C GLY A 188 -3.02 -17.13 -5.15
N VAL A 189 -3.85 -16.42 -4.41
CA VAL A 189 -5.29 -16.62 -4.28
C VAL A 189 -6.05 -15.43 -4.86
N ARG A 190 -7.32 -15.65 -5.20
CA ARG A 190 -8.18 -14.56 -5.66
C ARG A 190 -8.63 -13.74 -4.45
N LEU A 191 -8.22 -12.47 -4.38
CA LEU A 191 -8.61 -11.52 -3.35
C LEU A 191 -9.95 -10.85 -3.68
N ILE A 192 -10.17 -10.58 -4.97
CA ILE A 192 -11.40 -9.98 -5.49
C ILE A 192 -11.79 -10.62 -6.83
N ASN A 193 -13.09 -10.78 -7.07
CA ASN A 193 -13.59 -11.30 -8.34
C ASN A 193 -13.95 -10.14 -9.29
N LEU A 194 -13.13 -9.94 -10.30
CA LEU A 194 -13.27 -8.88 -11.31
C LEU A 194 -13.85 -9.38 -12.65
N GLU A 195 -13.96 -10.70 -12.85
CA GLU A 195 -14.36 -11.31 -14.15
C GLU A 195 -15.72 -10.80 -14.66
N LYS A 196 -16.70 -10.67 -13.75
CA LYS A 196 -18.06 -10.24 -14.12
C LYS A 196 -18.14 -8.80 -14.63
N ARG A 197 -17.13 -7.97 -14.34
CA ARG A 197 -17.12 -6.54 -14.67
C ARG A 197 -16.07 -6.16 -15.70
N ASN A 198 -15.26 -7.12 -16.15
CA ASN A 198 -14.11 -6.89 -17.03
C ASN A 198 -13.23 -5.72 -16.55
N ASP A 199 -12.96 -5.70 -15.24
CA ASP A 199 -12.23 -4.65 -14.55
C ASP A 199 -10.83 -5.12 -14.11
N GLN A 200 -10.00 -4.20 -13.65
CA GLN A 200 -8.64 -4.47 -13.19
C GLN A 200 -8.34 -3.69 -11.91
N ILE A 201 -7.39 -4.19 -11.12
CA ILE A 201 -6.89 -3.45 -9.97
C ILE A 201 -6.15 -2.20 -10.45
N GLY A 202 -6.49 -1.05 -9.88
CA GLY A 202 -5.86 0.23 -10.14
C GLY A 202 -4.82 0.61 -9.08
N SER A 203 -5.12 0.35 -7.80
CA SER A 203 -4.24 0.71 -6.68
C SER A 203 -4.47 -0.18 -5.47
N VAL A 204 -3.43 -0.28 -4.62
CA VAL A 204 -3.48 -1.00 -3.35
C VAL A 204 -2.79 -0.17 -2.29
N CYS A 205 -3.49 0.13 -1.20
CA CYS A 205 -2.94 0.82 -0.04
C CYS A 205 -2.95 -0.10 1.18
N LYS A 206 -1.94 0.02 2.02
CA LYS A 206 -1.91 -0.57 3.35
C LYS A 206 -2.49 0.44 4.34
N VAL A 207 -3.39 -0.01 5.19
CA VAL A 207 -3.97 0.76 6.30
C VAL A 207 -3.84 -0.03 7.60
N GLU A 208 -3.89 0.64 8.72
CA GLU A 208 -3.94 -0.02 10.01
C GLU A 208 -5.35 -0.58 10.23
N SER A 209 -5.45 -1.75 10.88
CA SER A 209 -6.75 -2.30 11.24
C SER A 209 -7.41 -1.39 12.29
N GLU A 210 -8.71 -1.16 12.15
CA GLU A 210 -9.50 -0.50 13.18
C GLU A 210 -9.63 -1.45 14.37
N SER A 211 -9.40 -0.94 15.58
CA SER A 211 -9.65 -1.71 16.79
C SER A 211 -11.17 -1.92 16.94
N GLU A 212 -11.57 -3.09 17.42
CA GLU A 212 -13.00 -3.39 17.68
C GLU A 212 -13.66 -2.38 18.67
N GLU A 213 -12.83 -1.69 19.47
CA GLU A 213 -13.29 -0.64 20.39
C GLU A 213 -13.73 0.63 19.67
N GLU A 214 -13.11 1.00 18.54
CA GLU A 214 -13.53 2.18 17.75
C GLU A 214 -14.84 1.92 17.01
N THR A 215 -15.08 0.71 16.52
CA THR A 215 -16.33 0.34 15.84
C THR A 215 -17.52 0.36 16.79
N SER A 216 -17.32 -0.02 18.06
CA SER A 216 -18.40 -0.03 19.06
C SER A 216 -18.83 1.39 19.50
N VAL A 217 -17.91 2.36 19.43
CA VAL A 217 -18.21 3.76 19.78
C VAL A 217 -18.97 4.46 18.65
N GLU A 218 -18.64 4.18 17.39
CA GLU A 218 -19.38 4.74 16.24
C GLU A 218 -20.80 4.18 16.12
N GLU A 219 -21.00 2.88 16.38
CA GLU A 219 -22.35 2.29 16.40
C GLU A 219 -23.24 2.84 17.53
N ILE A 220 -22.66 3.18 18.68
CA ILE A 220 -23.41 3.79 19.80
C ILE A 220 -23.82 5.24 19.47
N VAL A 221 -22.99 6.00 18.77
CA VAL A 221 -23.30 7.39 18.36
C VAL A 221 -24.36 7.40 17.26
N GLU A 222 -24.32 6.49 16.30
CA GLU A 222 -25.36 6.34 15.28
C GLU A 222 -26.69 5.84 15.89
N GLY A 223 -26.64 5.05 16.96
CA GLY A 223 -27.84 4.57 17.66
C GLY A 223 -28.52 5.62 18.51
N GLU A 224 -27.83 6.60 19.06
CA GLU A 224 -28.39 7.69 19.86
C GLU A 224 -29.06 8.76 19.00
N ASP A 225 -28.59 9.03 17.80
CA ASP A 225 -29.22 9.99 16.87
C ASP A 225 -30.58 9.49 16.28
N ILE A 226 -30.87 8.20 16.39
CA ILE A 226 -32.14 7.60 15.93
C ILE A 226 -33.23 7.64 17.01
N LEU A 227 -32.87 7.89 18.27
CA LEU A 227 -33.81 7.84 19.40
C LEU A 227 -34.48 9.19 19.76
N THR A 228 -34.27 10.25 18.99
CA THR A 228 -34.87 11.58 19.23
C THR A 228 -35.97 11.97 18.23
N ILE A 229 -36.67 11.02 17.63
CA ILE A 229 -37.97 11.30 16.98
C ILE A 229 -39.05 10.70 17.88
N GLU A 230 -39.44 11.45 18.91
CA GLU A 230 -40.67 11.21 19.61
C GLU A 230 -41.83 11.37 18.63
N PRO A 231 -42.77 10.42 18.55
CA PRO A 231 -44.00 10.62 17.82
C PRO A 231 -44.81 11.73 18.53
N LEU A 232 -45.21 12.73 17.82
CA LEU A 232 -46.23 13.70 18.28
C LEU A 232 -47.49 12.92 18.66
N GLU A 233 -47.72 12.72 19.96
CA GLU A 233 -48.98 12.25 20.47
C GLU A 233 -50.09 13.23 20.10
N ASP A 234 -51.11 12.71 19.45
CA ASP A 234 -52.36 13.37 19.14
C ASP A 234 -52.98 13.93 20.40
N MET A 235 -52.90 15.25 20.57
CA MET A 235 -53.78 15.99 21.45
C MET A 235 -55.17 16.14 20.81
N ASN A 236 -55.96 15.08 20.84
CA ASN A 236 -57.40 15.17 20.56
C ASN A 236 -58.16 14.00 21.17
N SER A 237 -58.41 14.06 22.49
CA SER A 237 -59.53 13.34 23.10
C SER A 237 -59.65 13.73 24.56
N GLU A 238 -60.09 14.95 24.82
CA GLU A 238 -60.87 15.32 26.08
C GLU A 238 -61.70 16.56 25.82
N GLU A 239 -62.85 16.34 25.20
CA GLU A 239 -64.02 17.15 25.34
C GLU A 239 -65.23 16.29 24.98
N ASN A 240 -65.81 15.68 26.01
CA ASN A 240 -67.28 15.39 26.09
C ASN A 240 -67.52 14.45 27.24
N ASN A 241 -67.88 15.06 28.38
CA ASN A 241 -68.82 14.47 29.33
C ASN A 241 -68.94 15.40 30.52
N ASN A 242 -69.92 16.32 30.42
CA ASN A 242 -70.67 16.83 31.60
C ASN A 242 -71.76 17.79 31.11
N GLU A 243 -72.91 17.24 30.76
CA GLU A 243 -74.15 17.90 30.86
C GLU A 243 -75.25 16.83 30.91
N GLU A 244 -75.50 16.37 32.09
CA GLU A 244 -76.85 15.91 32.51
C GLU A 244 -76.96 16.15 34.02
N ASN A 245 -77.66 17.19 34.38
CA ASN A 245 -78.71 17.25 35.44
C ASN A 245 -78.95 18.68 35.82
N ASN A 246 -80.05 19.25 35.39
CA ASN A 246 -81.19 19.75 36.25
C ASN A 246 -82.24 20.55 35.48
N ASN A 247 -83.49 20.02 35.62
CA ASN A 247 -84.84 20.59 35.35
C ASN A 247 -85.25 20.57 33.91
#